data_f5ddb0d4ee7ac9a1c82e183d00672a8a
#
_entry.id   f5ddb0d4ee7ac9a1c82e183d00672a8a
#
_cell.length_a   1.000
_cell.length_b   1.000
_cell.length_c   1.000
_cell.angle_alpha   90.00
_cell.angle_beta   90.00
_cell.angle_gamma   90.00
#
_symmetry.space_group_name_H-M   'P 1'
#
loop_
_entity.id
_entity.type
_entity.pdbx_description
1 polymer ?
#
loop_
_entity_poly.entity_id
_entity_poly.type
_entity_poly.pdbx_seq_one_letter_code
_entity_poly.pdbx_strand_id
1 'polypeptide(L)'
;MKRAIFTTAAMALALATGTPALAQDAGLKAAVKADYDANLATLFDWFHRHPELSGQEIQTSARLARELTALGYEVTTGVGGTGVVAVLKNGDGPTVMIRADMDGLPLQERSGLTNASTARQIDDDGVEKPVMHACGHDVHITALVGTARQMAARRANWSGTLVLIGQPAEERIFGARAMVQDGLYSRFPKPDYALAFHVSADTPTGKIEAPLGIAYSSSDSVDIAVRGVGTHGASPHMGVDPVVVAAQIVVSLQTLRSREVAPLEGAVVTVGSIHGGVKHNIIPEQVDLQLTVRADSPEVRTRLLDGIDRIARNTALALNVPEDRLPIVTRSAVQTTPATINDTETAQRVRDVFASAFGPDVLLDTPRTGMGAEDFANFIQPETGVKGVYFNVGGTPEADVATAAGHHSPLFKITPEPAVTLGVEASVVAAEGLMPRTS
;
A
#
# COMPACT_ATOMS: atom_id res chain seq x y z
N MET A 1 59.79 6.92 -62.31
CA MET A 1 59.85 6.95 -60.84
C MET A 1 58.43 6.86 -60.27
N LYS A 2 58.01 5.65 -59.83
CA LYS A 2 56.67 5.38 -59.26
C LYS A 2 56.78 5.45 -57.74
N ARG A 3 56.04 6.34 -57.09
CA ARG A 3 55.89 6.40 -55.62
C ARG A 3 54.73 5.53 -55.21
N ALA A 4 54.97 4.53 -54.39
CA ALA A 4 53.98 3.70 -53.72
C ALA A 4 53.50 4.44 -52.47
N ILE A 5 52.18 4.56 -52.28
CA ILE A 5 51.52 5.09 -51.09
C ILE A 5 51.06 3.85 -50.28
N PHE A 6 51.64 3.68 -49.08
CA PHE A 6 51.21 2.70 -48.11
C PHE A 6 50.11 3.35 -47.25
N THR A 7 48.87 2.84 -47.35
CA THR A 7 47.76 3.18 -46.44
C THR A 7 47.74 2.17 -45.30
N THR A 8 48.11 2.62 -44.10
CA THR A 8 47.92 1.83 -42.87
C THR A 8 46.50 2.00 -42.37
N ALA A 9 45.72 0.91 -42.40
CA ALA A 9 44.40 0.84 -41.79
C ALA A 9 44.59 0.55 -40.29
N ALA A 10 44.24 1.50 -39.45
CA ALA A 10 44.10 1.33 -37.99
C ALA A 10 42.77 0.66 -37.68
N MET A 11 42.82 -0.58 -37.22
CA MET A 11 41.66 -1.32 -36.76
C MET A 11 41.39 -0.91 -35.30
N ALA A 12 40.38 -0.08 -35.08
CA ALA A 12 39.90 0.27 -33.74
C ALA A 12 39.13 -0.92 -33.16
N LEU A 13 39.71 -1.58 -32.16
CA LEU A 13 39.06 -2.62 -31.38
C LEU A 13 38.15 -1.93 -30.35
N ALA A 14 36.85 -1.85 -30.61
CA ALA A 14 35.84 -1.40 -29.64
C ALA A 14 35.67 -2.51 -28.59
N LEU A 15 36.25 -2.29 -27.41
CA LEU A 15 35.93 -3.06 -26.21
C LEU A 15 34.49 -2.70 -25.80
N ALA A 16 33.54 -3.54 -26.16
CA ALA A 16 32.22 -3.52 -25.59
C ALA A 16 32.32 -3.98 -24.12
N THR A 17 32.30 -3.03 -23.19
CA THR A 17 32.09 -3.32 -21.76
C THR A 17 30.58 -3.64 -21.60
N GLY A 18 30.20 -4.86 -21.99
CA GLY A 18 28.91 -5.42 -21.63
C GLY A 18 28.91 -5.62 -20.12
N THR A 19 28.03 -4.91 -19.39
CA THR A 19 27.59 -5.34 -18.07
C THR A 19 27.14 -6.79 -18.21
N PRO A 20 27.58 -7.72 -17.33
CA PRO A 20 27.09 -9.09 -17.38
C PRO A 20 25.58 -9.04 -17.19
N ALA A 21 24.81 -9.42 -18.22
CA ALA A 21 23.40 -9.72 -18.07
C ALA A 21 23.32 -10.76 -16.95
N LEU A 22 22.59 -10.46 -15.87
CA LEU A 22 22.26 -11.45 -14.86
C LEU A 22 21.51 -12.56 -15.61
N ALA A 23 22.17 -13.70 -15.83
CA ALA A 23 21.51 -14.85 -16.42
C ALA A 23 20.30 -15.19 -15.55
N GLN A 24 19.16 -15.55 -16.19
CA GLN A 24 17.99 -16.06 -15.47
C GLN A 24 18.48 -17.01 -14.37
N ASP A 25 18.24 -16.66 -13.09
CA ASP A 25 18.67 -17.50 -11.98
C ASP A 25 17.72 -18.70 -11.87
N ALA A 26 17.90 -19.66 -12.79
CA ALA A 26 17.15 -20.90 -12.80
C ALA A 26 17.26 -21.64 -11.45
N GLY A 27 18.35 -21.40 -10.72
CA GLY A 27 18.56 -21.94 -9.38
C GLY A 27 17.60 -21.34 -8.36
N LEU A 28 17.35 -20.02 -8.39
CA LEU A 28 16.39 -19.37 -7.50
C LEU A 28 14.97 -19.89 -7.77
N LYS A 29 14.53 -19.88 -9.01
CA LYS A 29 13.21 -20.37 -9.39
C LYS A 29 12.95 -21.80 -8.94
N ALA A 30 13.91 -22.70 -9.15
CA ALA A 30 13.81 -24.09 -8.71
C ALA A 30 13.79 -24.20 -7.17
N ALA A 31 14.60 -23.40 -6.46
CA ALA A 31 14.65 -23.40 -5.00
C ALA A 31 13.34 -22.87 -4.40
N VAL A 32 12.78 -21.79 -4.96
CA VAL A 32 11.50 -21.22 -4.52
C VAL A 32 10.35 -22.19 -4.76
N LYS A 33 10.31 -22.84 -5.95
CA LYS A 33 9.28 -23.86 -6.23
C LYS A 33 9.37 -25.05 -5.26
N ALA A 34 10.57 -25.54 -4.99
CA ALA A 34 10.77 -26.63 -4.04
C ALA A 34 10.37 -26.25 -2.62
N ASP A 35 10.66 -25.00 -2.19
CA ASP A 35 10.24 -24.48 -0.89
C ASP A 35 8.72 -24.28 -0.83
N TYR A 36 8.11 -23.83 -1.93
CA TYR A 36 6.65 -23.74 -2.00
C TYR A 36 5.99 -25.10 -1.78
N ASP A 37 6.43 -26.13 -2.50
CA ASP A 37 5.84 -27.46 -2.38
C ASP A 37 6.08 -28.11 -1.00
N ALA A 38 7.24 -27.86 -0.40
CA ALA A 38 7.61 -28.46 0.88
C ALA A 38 7.03 -27.71 2.09
N ASN A 39 6.88 -26.38 2.02
CA ASN A 39 6.64 -25.54 3.19
C ASN A 39 5.59 -24.44 2.94
N LEU A 40 5.75 -23.60 1.88
CA LEU A 40 5.01 -22.36 1.76
C LEU A 40 3.54 -22.59 1.41
N ALA A 41 3.19 -23.64 0.66
CA ALA A 41 1.80 -23.98 0.39
C ALA A 41 1.00 -24.27 1.68
N THR A 42 1.61 -25.00 2.61
CA THR A 42 0.98 -25.28 3.92
C THR A 42 0.93 -24.02 4.80
N LEU A 43 1.96 -23.18 4.72
CA LEU A 43 2.01 -21.92 5.45
C LEU A 43 0.95 -20.93 4.96
N PHE A 44 0.80 -20.80 3.63
CA PHE A 44 -0.26 -20.02 3.00
C PHE A 44 -1.64 -20.50 3.45
N ASP A 45 -1.92 -21.81 3.37
CA ASP A 45 -3.21 -22.39 3.80
C ASP A 45 -3.50 -22.08 5.28
N TRP A 46 -2.47 -22.07 6.11
CA TRP A 46 -2.63 -21.69 7.52
C TRP A 46 -3.03 -20.21 7.66
N PHE A 47 -2.32 -19.26 7.04
CA PHE A 47 -2.68 -17.83 7.11
C PHE A 47 -4.06 -17.57 6.53
N HIS A 48 -4.37 -18.18 5.38
CA HIS A 48 -5.66 -18.04 4.72
C HIS A 48 -6.85 -18.47 5.61
N ARG A 49 -6.67 -19.52 6.41
CA ARG A 49 -7.71 -20.01 7.34
C ARG A 49 -7.77 -19.27 8.68
N HIS A 50 -6.76 -18.49 9.00
CA HIS A 50 -6.64 -17.81 10.31
C HIS A 50 -6.43 -16.30 10.15
N PRO A 51 -7.24 -15.60 9.32
CA PRO A 51 -7.17 -14.17 9.21
C PRO A 51 -7.60 -13.51 10.52
N GLU A 52 -6.94 -12.41 10.86
CA GLU A 52 -7.23 -11.62 12.05
C GLU A 52 -7.46 -10.15 11.67
N LEU A 53 -8.36 -9.45 12.39
CA LEU A 53 -8.70 -8.06 12.13
C LEU A 53 -7.52 -7.13 12.43
N SER A 54 -7.52 -5.98 11.77
CA SER A 54 -6.52 -4.90 11.94
C SER A 54 -6.29 -4.53 13.39
N GLY A 55 -5.03 -4.58 13.84
CA GLY A 55 -4.62 -4.31 15.22
C GLY A 55 -4.82 -5.48 16.19
N GLN A 56 -5.35 -6.59 15.74
CA GLN A 56 -5.63 -7.80 16.52
C GLN A 56 -4.94 -9.05 15.95
N GLU A 57 -3.89 -8.90 15.15
CA GLU A 57 -3.15 -9.95 14.41
C GLU A 57 -2.20 -10.74 15.35
N ILE A 58 -2.73 -11.27 16.47
CA ILE A 58 -1.93 -11.89 17.53
C ILE A 58 -1.33 -13.23 17.10
N GLN A 59 -2.14 -14.11 16.50
CA GLN A 59 -1.69 -15.43 16.07
C GLN A 59 -0.82 -15.31 14.79
N THR A 60 -1.20 -14.42 13.89
CA THR A 60 -0.46 -14.11 12.67
C THR A 60 0.94 -13.61 13.00
N SER A 61 1.07 -12.60 13.88
CA SER A 61 2.33 -12.08 14.38
C SER A 61 3.18 -13.16 15.06
N ALA A 62 2.59 -13.95 15.96
CA ALA A 62 3.28 -15.03 16.62
C ALA A 62 3.75 -16.13 15.65
N ARG A 63 2.96 -16.44 14.62
CA ARG A 63 3.33 -17.41 13.58
C ARG A 63 4.49 -16.88 12.75
N LEU A 64 4.41 -15.68 12.24
CA LEU A 64 5.48 -15.04 11.48
C LEU A 64 6.78 -14.96 12.27
N ALA A 65 6.71 -14.54 13.54
CA ALA A 65 7.89 -14.46 14.42
C ALA A 65 8.58 -15.81 14.59
N ARG A 66 7.83 -16.91 14.76
CA ARG A 66 8.40 -18.26 14.85
C ARG A 66 9.11 -18.68 13.57
N GLU A 67 8.49 -18.43 12.39
CA GLU A 67 9.11 -18.77 11.10
C GLU A 67 10.43 -18.03 10.92
N LEU A 68 10.47 -16.73 11.20
CA LEU A 68 11.68 -15.89 11.03
C LEU A 68 12.77 -16.24 12.06
N THR A 69 12.40 -16.52 13.32
CA THR A 69 13.34 -16.94 14.36
C THR A 69 14.03 -18.27 13.99
N ALA A 70 13.26 -19.23 13.45
CA ALA A 70 13.80 -20.52 13.02
C ALA A 70 14.84 -20.41 11.88
N LEU A 71 14.81 -19.30 11.13
CA LEU A 71 15.76 -18.99 10.06
C LEU A 71 17.00 -18.20 10.53
N GLY A 72 17.10 -17.92 11.84
CA GLY A 72 18.23 -17.23 12.45
C GLY A 72 18.18 -15.70 12.35
N TYR A 73 17.00 -15.10 12.10
CA TYR A 73 16.79 -13.67 12.20
C TYR A 73 16.70 -13.25 13.69
N GLU A 74 17.18 -12.05 14.01
CA GLU A 74 16.91 -11.38 15.27
C GLU A 74 15.50 -10.78 15.21
N VAL A 75 14.55 -11.36 15.95
CA VAL A 75 13.12 -11.05 15.84
C VAL A 75 12.63 -10.28 17.06
N THR A 76 11.91 -9.19 16.83
CA THR A 76 11.20 -8.39 17.83
C THR A 76 9.72 -8.30 17.44
N THR A 77 8.85 -8.65 18.37
CA THR A 77 7.39 -8.53 18.23
C THR A 77 6.85 -7.33 19.00
N GLY A 78 5.61 -6.95 18.75
CA GLY A 78 4.94 -5.87 19.47
C GLY A 78 5.37 -4.46 19.02
N VAL A 79 5.92 -4.31 17.83
CA VAL A 79 6.33 -3.01 17.28
C VAL A 79 5.13 -2.33 16.62
N GLY A 80 4.70 -1.21 17.19
CA GLY A 80 3.49 -0.52 16.72
C GLY A 80 2.19 -1.30 16.92
N GLY A 81 2.12 -2.14 17.96
CA GLY A 81 0.99 -3.02 18.26
C GLY A 81 1.35 -4.49 18.07
N THR A 82 0.80 -5.16 17.07
CA THR A 82 1.08 -6.57 16.75
C THR A 82 2.22 -6.76 15.75
N GLY A 83 2.90 -5.67 15.32
CA GLY A 83 3.95 -5.70 14.30
C GLY A 83 5.17 -6.55 14.69
N VAL A 84 5.82 -7.10 13.66
CA VAL A 84 7.03 -7.92 13.76
C VAL A 84 8.16 -7.26 13.00
N VAL A 85 9.35 -7.18 13.61
CA VAL A 85 10.58 -6.74 12.92
C VAL A 85 11.61 -7.85 13.07
N ALA A 86 12.22 -8.26 11.95
CA ALA A 86 13.26 -9.28 11.93
C ALA A 86 14.48 -8.77 11.17
N VAL A 87 15.66 -8.91 11.77
CA VAL A 87 16.92 -8.37 11.25
C VAL A 87 17.89 -9.50 10.93
N LEU A 88 18.49 -9.45 9.76
CA LEU A 88 19.57 -10.35 9.33
C LEU A 88 20.74 -9.53 8.80
N LYS A 89 21.89 -9.61 9.47
CA LYS A 89 23.13 -8.95 9.04
C LYS A 89 23.99 -9.91 8.19
N ASN A 90 24.59 -9.40 7.13
CA ASN A 90 25.45 -10.15 6.22
C ASN A 90 26.60 -9.28 5.67
N GLY A 91 27.45 -8.79 6.57
CA GLY A 91 28.57 -7.90 6.22
C GLY A 91 28.16 -6.44 6.09
N ASP A 92 29.11 -5.63 5.60
CA ASP A 92 28.90 -4.20 5.36
C ASP A 92 28.13 -3.99 4.05
N GLY A 93 27.31 -2.94 4.01
CA GLY A 93 26.52 -2.62 2.82
C GLY A 93 25.21 -1.90 3.17
N PRO A 94 24.34 -1.68 2.18
CA PRO A 94 23.05 -1.03 2.38
C PRO A 94 22.14 -1.82 3.34
N THR A 95 21.20 -1.09 3.95
CA THR A 95 20.09 -1.69 4.68
C THR A 95 18.86 -1.69 3.76
N VAL A 96 18.29 -2.86 3.51
CA VAL A 96 17.04 -3.04 2.75
C VAL A 96 15.97 -3.55 3.68
N MET A 97 14.82 -2.88 3.68
CA MET A 97 13.61 -3.31 4.36
C MET A 97 12.64 -3.94 3.35
N ILE A 98 12.03 -5.08 3.71
CA ILE A 98 10.94 -5.68 2.96
C ILE A 98 9.73 -5.83 3.87
N ARG A 99 8.57 -5.35 3.42
CA ARG A 99 7.33 -5.31 4.18
C ARG A 99 6.30 -6.29 3.63
N ALA A 100 5.62 -6.97 4.53
CA ALA A 100 4.31 -7.57 4.30
C ALA A 100 3.32 -7.05 5.34
N ASP A 101 2.12 -6.70 4.92
CA ASP A 101 0.97 -6.46 5.79
C ASP A 101 0.38 -7.79 6.30
N MET A 102 -0.38 -7.75 7.39
CA MET A 102 -0.77 -8.98 8.09
C MET A 102 -2.27 -9.12 8.35
N ASP A 103 -3.02 -8.04 8.27
CA ASP A 103 -4.40 -8.01 8.71
C ASP A 103 -5.40 -8.53 7.68
N GLY A 104 -6.58 -8.92 8.17
CA GLY A 104 -7.74 -9.33 7.40
C GLY A 104 -8.90 -8.36 7.57
N LEU A 105 -9.90 -8.52 6.73
CA LEU A 105 -11.10 -7.68 6.64
C LEU A 105 -12.30 -8.33 7.32
N PRO A 106 -13.24 -7.53 7.90
CA PRO A 106 -14.46 -8.03 8.54
C PRO A 106 -15.51 -8.49 7.51
N LEU A 107 -15.15 -9.45 6.66
CA LEU A 107 -15.95 -9.98 5.57
C LEU A 107 -16.15 -11.49 5.69
N GLN A 108 -17.35 -11.96 5.33
CA GLN A 108 -17.60 -13.40 5.17
C GLN A 108 -17.07 -13.87 3.83
N GLU A 109 -16.10 -14.78 3.83
CA GLU A 109 -15.61 -15.37 2.59
C GLU A 109 -16.68 -16.20 1.88
N ARG A 110 -16.82 -15.96 0.59
CA ARG A 110 -17.72 -16.65 -0.34
C ARG A 110 -17.01 -16.97 -1.66
N SER A 111 -15.68 -17.12 -1.61
CA SER A 111 -14.81 -17.41 -2.77
C SER A 111 -15.11 -18.75 -3.44
N GLY A 112 -15.75 -19.68 -2.72
CA GLY A 112 -15.98 -21.05 -3.18
C GLY A 112 -14.76 -21.96 -3.04
N LEU A 113 -13.67 -21.49 -2.41
CA LEU A 113 -12.48 -22.29 -2.15
C LEU A 113 -12.77 -23.33 -1.04
N THR A 114 -12.10 -24.49 -1.14
CA THR A 114 -12.24 -25.57 -0.13
C THR A 114 -11.60 -25.22 1.21
N ASN A 115 -10.69 -24.26 1.20
CA ASN A 115 -10.00 -23.71 2.37
C ASN A 115 -10.52 -22.33 2.78
N ALA A 116 -11.68 -21.90 2.29
CA ALA A 116 -12.30 -20.64 2.65
C ALA A 116 -12.30 -20.40 4.17
N SER A 117 -12.01 -19.19 4.59
CA SER A 117 -11.99 -18.82 6.00
C SER A 117 -13.35 -18.94 6.65
N THR A 118 -13.38 -19.55 7.83
CA THR A 118 -14.53 -19.56 8.75
C THR A 118 -14.23 -18.81 10.04
N ALA A 119 -13.12 -18.08 10.06
CA ALA A 119 -12.66 -17.33 11.24
C ALA A 119 -13.67 -16.26 11.63
N ARG A 120 -13.81 -16.06 12.94
CA ARG A 120 -14.65 -15.01 13.51
C ARG A 120 -13.86 -14.32 14.64
N GLN A 121 -14.01 -13.02 14.75
CA GLN A 121 -13.32 -12.21 15.75
C GLN A 121 -14.24 -11.08 16.21
N ILE A 122 -14.08 -10.64 17.46
CA ILE A 122 -14.81 -9.49 18.00
C ILE A 122 -14.05 -8.22 17.60
N ASP A 123 -14.75 -7.30 16.94
CA ASP A 123 -14.18 -6.01 16.57
C ASP A 123 -14.08 -5.02 17.75
N ASP A 124 -13.54 -3.83 17.51
CA ASP A 124 -13.39 -2.79 18.54
C ASP A 124 -14.73 -2.29 19.11
N ASP A 125 -15.84 -2.50 18.38
CA ASP A 125 -17.21 -2.15 18.83
C ASP A 125 -17.85 -3.26 19.66
N GLY A 126 -17.13 -4.36 19.89
CA GLY A 126 -17.64 -5.53 20.63
C GLY A 126 -18.56 -6.43 19.82
N VAL A 127 -18.56 -6.30 18.49
CA VAL A 127 -19.41 -7.07 17.58
C VAL A 127 -18.61 -8.19 16.94
N GLU A 128 -19.14 -9.42 16.99
CA GLU A 128 -18.52 -10.56 16.31
C GLU A 128 -18.66 -10.43 14.78
N LYS A 129 -17.53 -10.45 14.07
CA LYS A 129 -17.42 -10.37 12.62
C LYS A 129 -16.81 -11.64 12.04
N PRO A 130 -17.23 -12.09 10.86
CA PRO A 130 -16.44 -13.01 10.06
C PRO A 130 -15.19 -12.30 9.55
N VAL A 131 -14.09 -13.04 9.36
CA VAL A 131 -12.83 -12.46 8.89
C VAL A 131 -12.28 -13.22 7.70
N MET A 132 -11.78 -12.51 6.67
CA MET A 132 -11.11 -13.11 5.53
C MET A 132 -9.94 -12.23 5.05
N HIS A 133 -8.96 -12.83 4.39
CA HIS A 133 -7.93 -12.11 3.63
C HIS A 133 -8.46 -11.69 2.25
N ALA A 134 -9.36 -10.69 2.23
CA ALA A 134 -9.96 -10.19 0.98
C ALA A 134 -9.05 -9.21 0.21
N CYS A 135 -7.83 -8.99 0.71
CA CYS A 135 -6.80 -8.19 0.04
C CYS A 135 -5.54 -8.99 -0.31
N GLY A 136 -5.43 -10.25 0.14
CA GLY A 136 -4.34 -11.15 -0.21
C GLY A 136 -3.11 -11.02 0.69
N HIS A 137 -3.26 -10.48 1.91
CA HIS A 137 -2.14 -10.35 2.86
C HIS A 137 -1.56 -11.70 3.30
N ASP A 138 -2.32 -12.78 3.24
CA ASP A 138 -1.85 -14.16 3.39
C ASP A 138 -0.75 -14.54 2.36
N VAL A 139 -0.87 -14.05 1.11
CA VAL A 139 0.19 -14.17 0.09
C VAL A 139 1.41 -13.38 0.50
N HIS A 140 1.23 -12.14 0.96
CA HIS A 140 2.33 -11.25 1.32
C HIS A 140 3.16 -11.80 2.47
N ILE A 141 2.50 -12.24 3.56
CA ILE A 141 3.18 -12.85 4.72
C ILE A 141 3.92 -14.12 4.31
N THR A 142 3.25 -14.98 3.52
CA THR A 142 3.85 -16.24 3.04
C THR A 142 5.08 -15.98 2.18
N ALA A 143 5.00 -15.02 1.27
CA ALA A 143 6.13 -14.65 0.42
C ALA A 143 7.26 -13.98 1.21
N LEU A 144 6.94 -13.22 2.28
CA LEU A 144 7.96 -12.66 3.19
C LEU A 144 8.77 -13.78 3.85
N VAL A 145 8.11 -14.85 4.31
CA VAL A 145 8.81 -16.02 4.88
C VAL A 145 9.64 -16.74 3.82
N GLY A 146 9.11 -16.95 2.60
CA GLY A 146 9.86 -17.52 1.49
C GLY A 146 11.09 -16.68 1.15
N THR A 147 10.94 -15.35 1.08
CA THR A 147 12.04 -14.40 0.88
C THR A 147 13.09 -14.52 2.00
N ALA A 148 12.66 -14.60 3.26
CA ALA A 148 13.55 -14.81 4.39
C ALA A 148 14.39 -16.09 4.25
N ARG A 149 13.77 -17.21 3.83
CA ARG A 149 14.44 -18.50 3.61
C ARG A 149 15.49 -18.38 2.51
N GLN A 150 15.13 -17.80 1.37
CA GLN A 150 16.04 -17.63 0.25
C GLN A 150 17.21 -16.69 0.59
N MET A 151 16.96 -15.54 1.20
CA MET A 151 18.01 -14.59 1.60
C MET A 151 18.98 -15.19 2.63
N ALA A 152 18.48 -15.97 3.59
CA ALA A 152 19.32 -16.69 4.55
C ALA A 152 20.19 -17.75 3.90
N ALA A 153 19.65 -18.50 2.89
CA ALA A 153 20.40 -19.52 2.14
C ALA A 153 21.41 -18.93 1.16
N ARG A 154 21.12 -17.73 0.63
CA ARG A 154 21.88 -17.09 -0.46
C ARG A 154 22.82 -15.97 0.03
N ARG A 155 23.32 -16.04 1.27
CA ARG A 155 24.23 -15.04 1.86
C ARG A 155 25.48 -14.75 1.03
N ALA A 156 25.88 -15.67 0.15
CA ALA A 156 26.98 -15.46 -0.77
C ALA A 156 26.70 -14.42 -1.87
N ASN A 157 25.43 -14.09 -2.14
CA ASN A 157 25.03 -13.25 -3.26
C ASN A 157 24.85 -11.76 -2.88
N TRP A 158 24.74 -11.43 -1.59
CA TRP A 158 24.45 -10.08 -1.12
C TRP A 158 25.30 -9.69 0.09
N SER A 159 25.38 -8.39 0.36
CA SER A 159 26.09 -7.85 1.54
C SER A 159 25.32 -6.63 2.07
N GLY A 160 25.18 -6.55 3.39
CA GLY A 160 24.44 -5.47 4.05
C GLY A 160 23.53 -5.98 5.17
N THR A 161 22.46 -5.27 5.42
CA THR A 161 21.47 -5.62 6.44
C THR A 161 20.07 -5.77 5.83
N LEU A 162 19.42 -6.90 6.05
CA LEU A 162 18.05 -7.12 5.67
C LEU A 162 17.14 -6.93 6.89
N VAL A 163 16.11 -6.10 6.76
CA VAL A 163 15.06 -5.87 7.75
C VAL A 163 13.74 -6.35 7.15
N LEU A 164 13.11 -7.34 7.77
CA LEU A 164 11.80 -7.83 7.37
C LEU A 164 10.75 -7.32 8.33
N ILE A 165 9.63 -6.84 7.79
CA ILE A 165 8.53 -6.28 8.57
C ILE A 165 7.24 -7.05 8.29
N GLY A 166 6.61 -7.59 9.36
CA GLY A 166 5.20 -7.90 9.40
C GLY A 166 4.45 -6.69 9.93
N GLN A 167 3.78 -5.97 9.06
CA GLN A 167 3.06 -4.74 9.41
C GLN A 167 1.61 -5.03 9.78
N PRO A 168 1.11 -4.56 10.95
CA PRO A 168 -0.30 -4.66 11.31
C PRO A 168 -1.15 -3.58 10.64
N ALA A 169 -2.47 -3.76 10.70
CA ALA A 169 -3.49 -2.73 10.53
C ALA A 169 -3.34 -1.83 9.28
N GLU A 170 -3.00 -2.44 8.13
CA GLU A 170 -2.94 -1.75 6.85
C GLU A 170 -4.34 -1.29 6.42
N GLU A 171 -5.35 -2.14 6.53
CA GLU A 171 -6.74 -1.88 6.12
C GLU A 171 -7.41 -0.74 6.91
N ARG A 172 -6.81 -0.32 8.02
CA ARG A 172 -7.19 0.86 8.80
C ARG A 172 -6.25 2.06 8.58
N ILE A 173 -5.27 1.93 7.67
CA ILE A 173 -4.33 2.98 7.22
C ILE A 173 -3.54 3.61 8.38
N PHE A 174 -3.17 2.84 9.41
CA PHE A 174 -2.42 3.40 10.53
C PHE A 174 -1.24 2.55 11.01
N GLY A 175 -1.15 1.28 10.63
CA GLY A 175 -0.18 0.35 11.18
C GLY A 175 1.27 0.72 10.89
N ALA A 176 1.58 1.14 9.66
CA ALA A 176 2.92 1.61 9.31
C ALA A 176 3.33 2.84 10.15
N ARG A 177 2.41 3.81 10.30
CA ARG A 177 2.65 4.98 11.14
C ARG A 177 2.84 4.60 12.60
N ALA A 178 2.06 3.64 13.13
CA ALA A 178 2.22 3.15 14.49
C ALA A 178 3.60 2.53 14.71
N MET A 179 4.12 1.73 13.76
CA MET A 179 5.47 1.18 13.81
C MET A 179 6.55 2.28 13.80
N VAL A 180 6.41 3.30 12.95
CA VAL A 180 7.34 4.43 12.90
C VAL A 180 7.32 5.21 14.22
N GLN A 181 6.12 5.48 14.78
CA GLN A 181 5.96 6.18 16.05
C GLN A 181 6.48 5.38 17.26
N ASP A 182 6.43 4.04 17.20
CA ASP A 182 7.04 3.15 18.20
C ASP A 182 8.57 3.04 18.05
N GLY A 183 9.16 3.84 17.18
CA GLY A 183 10.59 3.98 17.02
C GLY A 183 11.23 2.99 16.06
N LEU A 184 10.54 2.53 15.04
CA LEU A 184 11.10 1.61 14.03
C LEU A 184 12.49 2.03 13.55
N TYR A 185 12.67 3.31 13.24
CA TYR A 185 13.94 3.84 12.72
C TYR A 185 14.97 4.26 13.76
N SER A 186 14.63 4.19 15.05
CA SER A 186 15.55 4.48 16.16
C SER A 186 15.98 3.22 16.91
N ARG A 187 15.15 2.18 16.90
CA ARG A 187 15.38 0.90 17.60
C ARG A 187 16.04 -0.13 16.70
N PHE A 188 15.82 -0.04 15.39
CA PHE A 188 16.29 -1.01 14.40
C PHE A 188 17.15 -0.32 13.34
N PRO A 189 17.93 -1.08 12.54
CA PRO A 189 18.69 -0.50 11.43
C PRO A 189 17.75 0.24 10.47
N LYS A 190 17.97 1.56 10.35
CA LYS A 190 17.19 2.39 9.44
C LYS A 190 17.51 2.00 7.99
N PRO A 191 16.51 1.70 7.16
CA PRO A 191 16.76 1.29 5.79
C PRO A 191 17.19 2.45 4.89
N ASP A 192 18.07 2.13 3.93
CA ASP A 192 18.34 2.97 2.76
C ASP A 192 17.23 2.79 1.71
N TYR A 193 16.73 1.56 1.59
CA TYR A 193 15.68 1.16 0.65
C TYR A 193 14.57 0.39 1.36
N ALA A 194 13.33 0.64 0.98
CA ALA A 194 12.17 -0.10 1.44
C ALA A 194 11.40 -0.69 0.25
N LEU A 195 11.10 -1.97 0.32
CA LEU A 195 10.34 -2.71 -0.69
C LEU A 195 9.05 -3.23 -0.08
N ALA A 196 7.97 -3.16 -0.84
CA ALA A 196 6.74 -3.91 -0.58
C ALA A 196 6.16 -4.38 -1.91
N PHE A 197 5.55 -5.57 -1.91
CA PHE A 197 4.72 -5.97 -3.02
C PHE A 197 3.28 -6.21 -2.56
N HIS A 198 2.35 -6.11 -3.49
CA HIS A 198 0.96 -6.48 -3.29
C HIS A 198 0.54 -7.50 -4.37
N VAL A 199 -0.21 -8.53 -4.01
CA VAL A 199 -0.83 -9.38 -4.99
C VAL A 199 -2.02 -8.66 -5.62
N SER A 200 -2.13 -8.67 -6.95
CA SER A 200 -3.23 -8.00 -7.66
C SER A 200 -4.15 -9.03 -8.31
N ALA A 201 -5.45 -8.93 -8.00
CA ALA A 201 -6.47 -9.73 -8.69
C ALA A 201 -6.68 -9.30 -10.15
N ASP A 202 -6.33 -8.06 -10.48
CA ASP A 202 -6.53 -7.47 -11.81
C ASP A 202 -5.30 -7.66 -12.72
N THR A 203 -4.24 -8.27 -12.20
CA THR A 203 -2.98 -8.51 -12.93
C THR A 203 -2.80 -10.00 -13.20
N PRO A 204 -2.46 -10.41 -14.43
CA PRO A 204 -2.21 -11.80 -14.76
C PRO A 204 -1.06 -12.41 -13.97
N THR A 205 -1.20 -13.69 -13.56
CA THR A 205 -0.09 -14.45 -12.95
C THR A 205 1.14 -14.43 -13.85
N GLY A 206 2.32 -14.32 -13.25
CA GLY A 206 3.59 -14.21 -13.96
C GLY A 206 3.93 -12.80 -14.43
N LYS A 207 3.12 -11.79 -14.09
CA LYS A 207 3.36 -10.38 -14.40
C LYS A 207 3.61 -9.56 -13.14
N ILE A 208 4.36 -8.45 -13.31
CA ILE A 208 4.70 -7.48 -12.27
C ILE A 208 4.39 -6.07 -12.79
N GLU A 209 3.77 -5.25 -11.96
CA GLU A 209 3.58 -3.82 -12.20
C GLU A 209 4.43 -3.05 -11.18
N ALA A 210 5.42 -2.30 -11.63
CA ALA A 210 6.31 -1.50 -10.79
C ALA A 210 6.36 -0.06 -11.31
N PRO A 211 5.43 0.82 -10.89
CA PRO A 211 5.33 2.16 -11.42
C PRO A 211 6.53 3.02 -11.04
N LEU A 212 6.93 3.92 -11.98
CA LEU A 212 7.97 4.93 -11.76
C LEU A 212 7.33 6.19 -11.15
N GLY A 213 7.07 6.20 -9.86
CA GLY A 213 6.43 7.31 -9.18
C GLY A 213 5.19 6.86 -8.42
N ILE A 214 4.02 7.44 -8.70
CA ILE A 214 2.83 7.21 -7.89
C ILE A 214 2.33 5.76 -8.01
N ALA A 215 2.39 5.03 -6.89
CA ALA A 215 1.79 3.70 -6.75
C ALA A 215 0.35 3.82 -6.19
N TYR A 216 0.17 4.57 -5.08
CA TYR A 216 -1.13 4.79 -4.46
C TYR A 216 -1.34 6.26 -4.09
N SER A 217 -2.61 6.69 -4.04
CA SER A 217 -3.00 8.04 -3.67
C SER A 217 -2.97 8.21 -2.13
N SER A 218 -2.97 9.46 -1.68
CA SER A 218 -3.26 9.77 -0.28
C SER A 218 -4.70 9.45 0.08
N SER A 219 -4.97 9.27 1.36
CA SER A 219 -6.32 9.13 1.89
C SER A 219 -6.48 9.99 3.14
N ASP A 220 -7.54 10.80 3.18
CA ASP A 220 -7.93 11.55 4.35
C ASP A 220 -9.43 11.41 4.59
N SER A 221 -9.81 11.15 5.84
CA SER A 221 -11.19 11.24 6.31
C SER A 221 -11.41 12.59 6.94
N VAL A 222 -12.48 13.30 6.50
CA VAL A 222 -12.84 14.64 6.97
C VAL A 222 -14.31 14.66 7.35
N ASP A 223 -14.59 15.14 8.56
CA ASP A 223 -15.94 15.35 9.05
C ASP A 223 -16.25 16.85 9.09
N ILE A 224 -17.49 17.24 8.73
CA ILE A 224 -17.96 18.61 8.82
C ILE A 224 -19.26 18.66 9.62
N ALA A 225 -19.24 19.23 10.81
CA ALA A 225 -20.43 19.56 11.56
C ALA A 225 -20.97 20.93 11.10
N VAL A 226 -22.00 20.91 10.26
CA VAL A 226 -22.67 22.11 9.75
C VAL A 226 -23.72 22.53 10.72
N ARG A 227 -23.47 23.62 11.45
CA ARG A 227 -24.37 24.13 12.52
C ARG A 227 -25.29 25.21 12.01
N GLY A 228 -26.50 25.22 12.51
CA GLY A 228 -27.52 26.20 12.19
C GLY A 228 -28.24 26.74 13.41
N VAL A 229 -29.39 27.33 13.20
CA VAL A 229 -30.30 27.78 14.26
C VAL A 229 -31.65 27.15 14.00
N GLY A 230 -32.01 26.17 14.85
CA GLY A 230 -33.25 25.40 14.70
C GLY A 230 -34.50 26.25 14.92
N THR A 231 -35.54 25.90 14.15
CA THR A 231 -36.84 26.58 14.28
C THR A 231 -37.97 25.76 13.66
N HIS A 232 -39.19 26.24 13.75
CA HIS A 232 -40.34 25.63 13.11
C HIS A 232 -40.21 25.73 11.57
N GLY A 233 -40.38 24.60 10.84
CA GLY A 233 -40.21 24.58 9.38
C GLY A 233 -41.09 25.53 8.58
N ALA A 234 -42.24 26.00 9.16
CA ALA A 234 -43.09 27.03 8.58
C ALA A 234 -42.62 28.48 8.90
N SER A 235 -41.57 28.66 9.72
CA SER A 235 -41.01 29.95 10.12
C SER A 235 -39.47 30.00 9.84
N PRO A 236 -38.99 29.69 8.63
CA PRO A 236 -37.56 29.54 8.33
C PRO A 236 -36.77 30.84 8.52
N HIS A 237 -37.42 32.00 8.45
CA HIS A 237 -36.83 33.32 8.66
C HIS A 237 -36.43 33.58 10.13
N MET A 238 -36.87 32.72 11.06
CA MET A 238 -36.54 32.83 12.50
C MET A 238 -35.28 32.01 12.87
N GLY A 239 -34.73 31.30 11.95
CA GLY A 239 -33.54 30.44 12.15
C GLY A 239 -32.57 30.51 11.00
N VAL A 240 -31.59 29.61 11.01
CA VAL A 240 -30.68 29.34 9.89
C VAL A 240 -30.67 27.83 9.64
N ASP A 241 -31.13 27.43 8.47
CA ASP A 241 -31.31 26.01 8.13
C ASP A 241 -29.98 25.35 7.77
N PRO A 242 -29.42 24.50 8.62
CA PRO A 242 -28.15 23.80 8.33
C PRO A 242 -28.29 22.77 7.21
N VAL A 243 -29.50 22.31 6.85
CA VAL A 243 -29.71 21.40 5.70
C VAL A 243 -29.42 22.14 4.41
N VAL A 244 -29.90 23.38 4.27
CA VAL A 244 -29.62 24.23 3.10
C VAL A 244 -28.13 24.59 3.03
N VAL A 245 -27.52 24.93 4.17
CA VAL A 245 -26.10 25.26 4.26
C VAL A 245 -25.25 24.05 3.85
N ALA A 246 -25.54 22.86 4.38
CA ALA A 246 -24.85 21.62 4.05
C ALA A 246 -24.98 21.26 2.56
N ALA A 247 -26.16 21.36 1.99
CA ALA A 247 -26.39 21.13 0.57
C ALA A 247 -25.54 22.04 -0.32
N GLN A 248 -25.46 23.36 0.04
CA GLN A 248 -24.64 24.31 -0.69
C GLN A 248 -23.14 24.05 -0.51
N ILE A 249 -22.70 23.62 0.67
CA ILE A 249 -21.30 23.18 0.91
C ILE A 249 -20.98 22.00 0.00
N VAL A 250 -21.82 20.96 -0.03
CA VAL A 250 -21.61 19.76 -0.87
C VAL A 250 -21.42 20.13 -2.34
N VAL A 251 -22.28 21.01 -2.88
CA VAL A 251 -22.18 21.49 -4.28
C VAL A 251 -20.90 22.29 -4.48
N SER A 252 -20.57 23.20 -3.57
CA SER A 252 -19.39 24.08 -3.68
C SER A 252 -18.08 23.29 -3.59
N LEU A 253 -18.02 22.23 -2.78
CA LEU A 253 -16.84 21.36 -2.67
C LEU A 253 -16.44 20.72 -4.01
N GLN A 254 -17.39 20.48 -4.93
CA GLN A 254 -17.10 19.93 -6.25
C GLN A 254 -16.23 20.86 -7.09
N THR A 255 -16.20 22.16 -6.77
CA THR A 255 -15.35 23.13 -7.46
C THR A 255 -13.87 22.95 -7.16
N LEU A 256 -13.52 22.37 -6.03
CA LEU A 256 -12.12 22.04 -5.72
C LEU A 256 -11.50 21.17 -6.82
N ARG A 257 -12.15 20.06 -7.16
CA ARG A 257 -11.66 19.17 -8.22
C ARG A 257 -11.79 19.79 -9.59
N SER A 258 -12.93 20.46 -9.88
CA SER A 258 -13.25 20.92 -11.24
C SER A 258 -12.64 22.26 -11.62
N ARG A 259 -12.18 23.09 -10.65
CA ARG A 259 -11.71 24.47 -10.89
C ARG A 259 -10.36 24.80 -10.24
N GLU A 260 -9.92 24.07 -9.21
CA GLU A 260 -8.72 24.42 -8.45
C GLU A 260 -7.58 23.39 -8.61
N VAL A 261 -7.89 22.18 -9.09
CA VAL A 261 -6.90 21.15 -9.40
C VAL A 261 -6.77 21.05 -10.93
N ALA A 262 -5.54 20.92 -11.43
CA ALA A 262 -5.31 20.78 -12.86
C ALA A 262 -6.01 19.51 -13.40
N PRO A 263 -6.57 19.53 -14.63
CA PRO A 263 -7.41 18.44 -15.15
C PRO A 263 -6.76 17.06 -15.15
N LEU A 264 -5.43 16.98 -15.29
CA LEU A 264 -4.66 15.74 -15.35
C LEU A 264 -4.07 15.31 -14.00
N GLU A 265 -4.21 16.12 -12.95
CA GLU A 265 -3.78 15.75 -11.61
C GLU A 265 -4.83 14.87 -10.92
N GLY A 266 -4.38 13.81 -10.23
CA GLY A 266 -5.26 12.93 -9.47
C GLY A 266 -5.80 13.61 -8.21
N ALA A 267 -7.14 13.73 -8.11
CA ALA A 267 -7.82 14.35 -6.97
C ALA A 267 -9.26 13.84 -6.87
N VAL A 268 -9.69 13.48 -5.65
CA VAL A 268 -11.07 13.10 -5.33
C VAL A 268 -11.51 13.80 -4.05
N VAL A 269 -12.72 14.36 -4.06
CA VAL A 269 -13.46 14.79 -2.87
C VAL A 269 -14.84 14.18 -2.96
N THR A 270 -15.12 13.19 -2.12
CA THR A 270 -16.44 12.53 -2.07
C THR A 270 -17.07 12.77 -0.72
N VAL A 271 -18.30 13.31 -0.71
CA VAL A 271 -19.15 13.31 0.47
C VAL A 271 -19.90 11.98 0.50
N GLY A 272 -19.45 11.07 1.36
CA GLY A 272 -19.97 9.71 1.45
C GLY A 272 -21.19 9.59 2.36
N SER A 273 -21.39 10.56 3.25
CA SER A 273 -22.46 10.53 4.24
C SER A 273 -22.96 11.93 4.53
N ILE A 274 -24.28 12.07 4.71
CA ILE A 274 -24.97 13.28 5.17
C ILE A 274 -26.08 12.89 6.11
N HIS A 275 -26.03 13.37 7.35
CA HIS A 275 -27.01 13.08 8.39
C HIS A 275 -27.47 14.35 9.09
N GLY A 276 -28.80 14.51 9.25
CA GLY A 276 -29.37 15.64 9.98
C GLY A 276 -30.89 15.70 9.84
N GLY A 277 -31.52 16.38 10.79
CA GLY A 277 -32.97 16.48 10.89
C GLY A 277 -33.64 15.23 11.47
N VAL A 278 -34.80 15.44 12.07
CA VAL A 278 -35.61 14.37 12.71
C VAL A 278 -37.04 14.34 12.23
N LYS A 279 -37.57 15.41 11.65
CA LYS A 279 -38.96 15.55 11.22
C LYS A 279 -39.11 16.63 10.14
N HIS A 280 -40.01 16.42 9.20
CA HIS A 280 -40.23 17.29 8.02
C HIS A 280 -40.62 18.75 8.34
N ASN A 281 -41.07 19.06 9.53
CA ASN A 281 -41.51 20.42 9.94
C ASN A 281 -40.61 21.05 11.02
N ILE A 282 -39.39 20.53 11.20
CA ILE A 282 -38.39 21.04 12.13
C ILE A 282 -37.10 21.34 11.38
N ILE A 283 -36.60 22.56 11.44
CA ILE A 283 -35.26 22.92 11.06
C ILE A 283 -34.31 22.49 12.18
N PRO A 284 -33.34 21.61 11.92
CA PRO A 284 -32.44 21.07 12.94
C PRO A 284 -31.38 22.08 13.39
N GLU A 285 -30.65 21.77 14.45
CA GLU A 285 -29.51 22.54 14.92
C GLU A 285 -28.21 22.19 14.15
N GLN A 286 -28.13 20.99 13.56
CA GLN A 286 -26.90 20.48 12.93
C GLN A 286 -27.19 19.48 11.82
N VAL A 287 -26.28 19.46 10.84
CA VAL A 287 -26.14 18.40 9.82
C VAL A 287 -24.68 17.99 9.79
N ASP A 288 -24.41 16.69 9.80
CA ASP A 288 -23.08 16.11 9.76
C ASP A 288 -22.77 15.56 8.36
N LEU A 289 -21.59 15.90 7.83
CA LEU A 289 -21.06 15.40 6.57
C LEU A 289 -19.81 14.59 6.86
N GLN A 290 -19.65 13.45 6.17
CA GLN A 290 -18.42 12.66 6.20
C GLN A 290 -17.85 12.57 4.79
N LEU A 291 -16.56 12.87 4.66
CA LEU A 291 -15.88 12.96 3.38
C LEU A 291 -14.67 12.04 3.33
N THR A 292 -14.38 11.48 2.14
CA THR A 292 -13.06 10.98 1.80
C THR A 292 -12.40 11.89 0.78
N VAL A 293 -11.10 12.18 1.02
CA VAL A 293 -10.27 13.01 0.16
C VAL A 293 -9.09 12.19 -0.32
N ARG A 294 -8.79 12.25 -1.63
CA ARG A 294 -7.68 11.54 -2.25
C ARG A 294 -6.87 12.50 -3.11
N ALA A 295 -5.55 12.34 -3.11
CA ALA A 295 -4.63 13.12 -3.94
C ALA A 295 -3.40 12.30 -4.31
N ASP A 296 -2.82 12.61 -5.48
CA ASP A 296 -1.61 11.96 -5.97
C ASP A 296 -0.33 12.75 -5.61
N SER A 297 -0.47 13.98 -5.11
CA SER A 297 0.67 14.77 -4.65
C SER A 297 0.37 15.50 -3.33
N PRO A 298 1.40 15.80 -2.52
CA PRO A 298 1.26 16.57 -1.28
C PRO A 298 0.64 17.96 -1.51
N GLU A 299 0.94 18.61 -2.62
CA GLU A 299 0.46 19.94 -2.98
C GLU A 299 -1.03 19.92 -3.27
N VAL A 300 -1.50 18.93 -4.07
CA VAL A 300 -2.93 18.74 -4.34
C VAL A 300 -3.67 18.37 -3.06
N ARG A 301 -3.12 17.47 -2.24
CA ARG A 301 -3.69 17.10 -0.94
C ARG A 301 -3.92 18.31 -0.04
N THR A 302 -2.89 19.15 0.15
CA THR A 302 -2.98 20.37 0.94
C THR A 302 -4.05 21.31 0.39
N ARG A 303 -4.05 21.53 -0.92
CA ARG A 303 -5.04 22.38 -1.60
C ARG A 303 -6.48 21.91 -1.37
N LEU A 304 -6.73 20.60 -1.45
CA LEU A 304 -8.06 20.03 -1.22
C LEU A 304 -8.49 20.21 0.24
N LEU A 305 -7.62 19.86 1.19
CA LEU A 305 -7.93 19.95 2.61
C LEU A 305 -8.18 21.41 3.06
N ASP A 306 -7.33 22.35 2.67
CA ASP A 306 -7.50 23.77 2.99
C ASP A 306 -8.69 24.39 2.24
N GLY A 307 -8.94 23.88 1.03
CA GLY A 307 -10.13 24.25 0.26
C GLY A 307 -11.43 23.84 0.92
N ILE A 308 -11.48 22.68 1.58
CA ILE A 308 -12.65 22.22 2.34
C ILE A 308 -12.94 23.16 3.49
N ASP A 309 -11.94 23.51 4.31
CA ASP A 309 -12.08 24.47 5.41
C ASP A 309 -12.60 25.81 4.91
N ARG A 310 -12.00 26.33 3.84
CA ARG A 310 -12.37 27.62 3.23
C ARG A 310 -13.80 27.63 2.69
N ILE A 311 -14.19 26.57 1.97
CA ILE A 311 -15.53 26.47 1.37
C ILE A 311 -16.58 26.32 2.46
N ALA A 312 -16.38 25.43 3.44
CA ALA A 312 -17.32 25.22 4.51
C ALA A 312 -17.60 26.54 5.28
N ARG A 313 -16.53 27.25 5.67
CA ARG A 313 -16.64 28.51 6.37
C ARG A 313 -17.35 29.60 5.55
N ASN A 314 -16.90 29.85 4.33
CA ASN A 314 -17.40 30.97 3.54
C ASN A 314 -18.81 30.72 2.99
N THR A 315 -19.19 29.49 2.70
CA THR A 315 -20.59 29.15 2.36
C THR A 315 -21.52 29.42 3.52
N ALA A 316 -21.13 29.04 4.73
CA ALA A 316 -21.92 29.33 5.93
C ALA A 316 -22.08 30.82 6.18
N LEU A 317 -21.03 31.62 6.06
CA LEU A 317 -21.09 33.09 6.18
C LEU A 317 -21.99 33.69 5.11
N ALA A 318 -21.93 33.23 3.84
CA ALA A 318 -22.80 33.72 2.77
C ALA A 318 -24.29 33.45 3.02
N LEU A 319 -24.61 32.43 3.84
CA LEU A 319 -25.97 32.06 4.23
C LEU A 319 -26.36 32.55 5.65
N ASN A 320 -25.66 33.56 6.17
CA ASN A 320 -25.91 34.20 7.46
C ASN A 320 -25.84 33.28 8.68
N VAL A 321 -25.01 32.23 8.62
CA VAL A 321 -24.70 31.44 9.82
C VAL A 321 -23.96 32.33 10.82
N PRO A 322 -24.40 32.41 12.09
CA PRO A 322 -23.71 33.20 13.14
C PRO A 322 -22.24 32.73 13.30
N GLU A 323 -21.34 33.66 13.66
CA GLU A 323 -19.90 33.35 13.77
C GLU A 323 -19.61 32.26 14.81
N ASP A 324 -20.35 32.21 15.92
CA ASP A 324 -20.23 31.19 16.96
C ASP A 324 -20.79 29.80 16.52
N ARG A 325 -21.47 29.77 15.37
CA ARG A 325 -22.08 28.56 14.78
C ARG A 325 -21.47 28.17 13.41
N LEU A 326 -20.35 28.75 13.02
CA LEU A 326 -19.65 28.33 11.79
C LEU A 326 -19.33 26.84 11.80
N PRO A 327 -19.32 26.18 10.63
CA PRO A 327 -19.01 24.77 10.53
C PRO A 327 -17.69 24.39 11.21
N ILE A 328 -17.67 23.24 11.86
CA ILE A 328 -16.45 22.65 12.42
C ILE A 328 -15.99 21.59 11.46
N VAL A 329 -14.81 21.77 10.88
CA VAL A 329 -14.15 20.79 10.03
C VAL A 329 -13.13 20.04 10.88
N THR A 330 -13.24 18.71 10.91
CA THR A 330 -12.33 17.83 11.65
C THR A 330 -11.65 16.89 10.67
N ARG A 331 -10.32 16.95 10.61
CA ARG A 331 -9.50 15.99 9.85
C ARG A 331 -9.12 14.84 10.77
N SER A 332 -9.37 13.60 10.34
CA SER A 332 -9.01 12.44 11.16
C SER A 332 -7.50 12.38 11.38
N ALA A 333 -7.08 12.21 12.64
CA ALA A 333 -5.67 12.00 12.97
C ALA A 333 -5.21 10.55 12.76
N VAL A 334 -6.17 9.62 12.64
CA VAL A 334 -5.88 8.18 12.50
C VAL A 334 -6.19 7.64 11.12
N GLN A 335 -7.27 8.06 10.49
CA GLN A 335 -7.67 7.65 9.14
C GLN A 335 -7.08 8.62 8.09
N THR A 336 -5.76 8.63 8.01
CA THR A 336 -5.00 9.48 7.10
C THR A 336 -3.68 8.83 6.72
N THR A 337 -3.35 8.83 5.43
CA THR A 337 -2.05 8.41 4.91
C THR A 337 -1.63 9.29 3.72
N PRO A 338 -0.34 9.62 3.58
CA PRO A 338 0.17 10.29 2.38
C PRO A 338 0.11 9.37 1.15
N ALA A 339 0.38 9.92 -0.03
CA ALA A 339 0.51 9.13 -1.25
C ALA A 339 1.74 8.22 -1.19
N THR A 340 1.62 6.98 -1.68
CA THR A 340 2.75 6.07 -1.88
C THR A 340 3.41 6.41 -3.21
N ILE A 341 4.57 7.05 -3.13
CA ILE A 341 5.33 7.50 -4.30
C ILE A 341 6.67 6.77 -4.33
N ASN A 342 6.85 5.94 -5.33
CA ASN A 342 8.11 5.24 -5.56
C ASN A 342 9.23 6.22 -5.90
N ASP A 343 10.41 6.02 -5.31
CA ASP A 343 11.63 6.71 -5.75
C ASP A 343 11.95 6.26 -7.18
N THR A 344 11.91 7.20 -8.12
CA THR A 344 11.96 6.90 -9.57
C THR A 344 13.25 6.19 -9.96
N GLU A 345 14.39 6.60 -9.41
CA GLU A 345 15.70 5.98 -9.71
C GLU A 345 15.76 4.55 -9.17
N THR A 346 15.33 4.34 -7.93
CA THR A 346 15.30 3.02 -7.31
C THR A 346 14.29 2.09 -7.99
N ALA A 347 13.11 2.62 -8.33
CA ALA A 347 12.09 1.86 -9.06
C ALA A 347 12.60 1.43 -10.45
N GLN A 348 13.28 2.31 -11.19
CA GLN A 348 13.90 1.94 -12.47
C GLN A 348 14.94 0.84 -12.28
N ARG A 349 15.81 0.96 -11.28
CA ARG A 349 16.80 -0.08 -10.95
C ARG A 349 16.15 -1.42 -10.63
N VAL A 350 15.07 -1.43 -9.86
CA VAL A 350 14.31 -2.65 -9.52
C VAL A 350 13.65 -3.24 -10.78
N ARG A 351 13.07 -2.42 -11.66
CA ARG A 351 12.50 -2.85 -12.95
C ARG A 351 13.57 -3.50 -13.85
N ASP A 352 14.77 -2.91 -13.92
CA ASP A 352 15.88 -3.46 -14.71
C ASP A 352 16.31 -4.84 -14.18
N VAL A 353 16.32 -5.01 -12.85
CA VAL A 353 16.57 -6.30 -12.20
C VAL A 353 15.48 -7.31 -12.54
N PHE A 354 14.19 -6.94 -12.49
CA PHE A 354 13.08 -7.80 -12.87
C PHE A 354 13.16 -8.22 -14.34
N ALA A 355 13.39 -7.25 -15.25
CA ALA A 355 13.53 -7.54 -16.68
C ALA A 355 14.72 -8.48 -16.98
N SER A 356 15.83 -8.32 -16.25
CA SER A 356 17.00 -9.18 -16.36
C SER A 356 16.74 -10.60 -15.83
N ALA A 357 16.06 -10.71 -14.67
CA ALA A 357 15.84 -11.99 -14.00
C ALA A 357 14.73 -12.83 -14.65
N PHE A 358 13.66 -12.20 -15.14
CA PHE A 358 12.44 -12.87 -15.60
C PHE A 358 12.14 -12.67 -17.09
N GLY A 359 12.91 -11.81 -17.76
CA GLY A 359 12.64 -11.34 -19.11
C GLY A 359 11.79 -10.05 -19.16
N PRO A 360 11.92 -9.26 -20.25
CA PRO A 360 11.26 -7.95 -20.35
C PRO A 360 9.74 -8.04 -20.29
N ASP A 361 9.17 -9.15 -20.74
CA ASP A 361 7.72 -9.35 -20.79
C ASP A 361 7.07 -9.54 -19.41
N VAL A 362 7.86 -9.66 -18.32
CA VAL A 362 7.33 -9.75 -16.96
C VAL A 362 6.68 -8.44 -16.51
N LEU A 363 7.18 -7.31 -17.00
CA LEU A 363 6.73 -5.99 -16.61
C LEU A 363 5.50 -5.55 -17.40
N LEU A 364 4.47 -5.09 -16.69
CA LEU A 364 3.32 -4.40 -17.26
C LEU A 364 3.31 -2.95 -16.81
N ASP A 365 2.98 -2.07 -17.74
CA ASP A 365 2.75 -0.63 -17.50
C ASP A 365 1.26 -0.30 -17.67
N THR A 366 0.45 -0.84 -16.76
CA THR A 366 -1.00 -0.61 -16.75
C THR A 366 -1.31 0.73 -16.08
N PRO A 367 -2.06 1.63 -16.75
CA PRO A 367 -2.53 2.85 -16.11
C PRO A 367 -3.44 2.53 -14.90
N ARG A 368 -3.24 3.23 -13.80
CA ARG A 368 -4.14 3.10 -12.64
C ARG A 368 -5.58 3.49 -13.02
N THR A 369 -6.54 2.70 -12.56
CA THR A 369 -7.97 2.92 -12.80
C THR A 369 -8.70 3.51 -11.60
N GLY A 370 -8.02 3.64 -10.45
CA GLY A 370 -8.58 4.15 -9.20
C GLY A 370 -7.56 4.89 -8.34
N MET A 371 -8.04 5.49 -7.26
CA MET A 371 -7.23 6.24 -6.30
C MET A 371 -7.25 5.54 -4.93
N GLY A 372 -6.87 4.25 -4.91
CA GLY A 372 -6.63 3.48 -3.70
C GLY A 372 -5.52 4.11 -2.86
N ALA A 373 -5.49 3.82 -1.57
CA ALA A 373 -4.47 4.28 -0.64
C ALA A 373 -3.75 3.08 -0.01
N GLU A 374 -2.54 3.31 0.48
CA GLU A 374 -1.67 2.30 1.08
C GLU A 374 -0.79 2.98 2.13
N ASP A 375 -0.75 2.45 3.35
CA ASP A 375 -0.05 3.13 4.44
C ASP A 375 1.46 2.84 4.50
N PHE A 376 1.99 1.94 3.65
CA PHE A 376 3.42 1.80 3.37
C PHE A 376 4.08 3.15 3.09
N ALA A 377 3.32 4.09 2.54
CA ALA A 377 3.72 5.48 2.35
C ALA A 377 4.39 6.10 3.59
N ASN A 378 3.97 5.73 4.81
CA ASN A 378 4.53 6.27 6.04
C ASN A 378 5.99 5.85 6.30
N PHE A 379 6.44 4.75 5.71
CA PHE A 379 7.84 4.32 5.80
C PHE A 379 8.78 5.11 4.88
N ILE A 380 8.25 5.67 3.80
CA ILE A 380 9.05 6.24 2.70
C ILE A 380 8.84 7.74 2.50
N GLN A 381 8.30 8.44 3.51
CA GLN A 381 8.13 9.88 3.42
C GLN A 381 9.50 10.59 3.25
N PRO A 382 9.56 11.72 2.53
CA PRO A 382 10.82 12.41 2.23
C PRO A 382 11.68 12.69 3.46
N GLU A 383 11.07 13.03 4.59
CA GLU A 383 11.77 13.29 5.86
C GLU A 383 12.44 12.05 6.44
N THR A 384 12.02 10.85 6.05
CA THR A 384 12.69 9.62 6.46
C THR A 384 14.00 9.41 5.72
N GLY A 385 14.12 9.92 4.50
CA GLY A 385 15.24 9.68 3.59
C GLY A 385 15.30 8.24 3.06
N VAL A 386 14.26 7.43 3.29
CA VAL A 386 14.16 6.05 2.80
C VAL A 386 13.63 6.04 1.38
N LYS A 387 14.33 5.40 0.45
CA LYS A 387 13.91 5.25 -0.94
C LYS A 387 12.99 4.03 -1.08
N GLY A 388 11.72 4.27 -1.38
CA GLY A 388 10.69 3.23 -1.44
C GLY A 388 10.40 2.73 -2.84
N VAL A 389 10.10 1.44 -2.97
CA VAL A 389 9.51 0.85 -4.17
C VAL A 389 8.38 -0.09 -3.77
N TYR A 390 7.20 0.26 -4.22
CA TYR A 390 5.99 -0.58 -4.12
C TYR A 390 5.67 -1.13 -5.51
N PHE A 391 5.40 -2.44 -5.62
CA PHE A 391 5.08 -3.09 -6.88
C PHE A 391 3.98 -4.13 -6.70
N ASN A 392 3.24 -4.43 -7.78
CA ASN A 392 2.20 -5.46 -7.77
C ASN A 392 2.69 -6.74 -8.45
N VAL A 393 2.23 -7.88 -7.94
CA VAL A 393 2.44 -9.22 -8.52
C VAL A 393 1.10 -9.81 -8.90
N GLY A 394 0.99 -10.34 -10.11
CA GLY A 394 -0.25 -10.91 -10.62
C GLY A 394 -0.73 -12.14 -9.84
N GLY A 395 -2.01 -12.12 -9.45
CA GLY A 395 -2.67 -13.16 -8.66
C GLY A 395 -3.70 -14.01 -9.43
N THR A 396 -4.09 -13.60 -10.63
CA THR A 396 -5.19 -14.23 -11.39
C THR A 396 -4.70 -14.79 -12.72
N PRO A 397 -5.07 -16.01 -13.13
CA PRO A 397 -4.77 -16.51 -14.47
C PRO A 397 -5.29 -15.56 -15.55
N GLU A 398 -4.53 -15.35 -16.63
CA GLU A 398 -4.87 -14.38 -17.67
C GLU A 398 -6.30 -14.53 -18.23
N ALA A 399 -6.74 -15.77 -18.39
CA ALA A 399 -8.09 -16.07 -18.90
C ALA A 399 -9.22 -15.59 -17.96
N ASP A 400 -8.93 -15.41 -16.68
CA ASP A 400 -9.92 -15.12 -15.64
C ASP A 400 -9.89 -13.64 -15.18
N VAL A 401 -8.85 -12.86 -15.54
CA VAL A 401 -8.67 -11.48 -15.10
C VAL A 401 -9.89 -10.60 -15.34
N ALA A 402 -10.49 -10.70 -16.53
CA ALA A 402 -11.65 -9.88 -16.90
C ALA A 402 -12.91 -10.13 -16.04
N THR A 403 -12.95 -11.26 -15.33
CA THR A 403 -14.10 -11.67 -14.49
C THR A 403 -13.72 -11.89 -13.03
N ALA A 404 -12.49 -11.63 -12.68
CA ALA A 404 -12.02 -11.76 -11.30
C ALA A 404 -12.77 -10.81 -10.37
N ALA A 405 -13.10 -11.29 -9.18
CA ALA A 405 -13.61 -10.42 -8.15
C ALA A 405 -12.46 -9.55 -7.60
N GLY A 406 -12.66 -8.24 -7.58
CA GLY A 406 -11.67 -7.30 -7.06
C GLY A 406 -11.40 -7.47 -5.56
N HIS A 407 -10.36 -6.78 -5.10
CA HIS A 407 -10.03 -6.70 -3.67
C HIS A 407 -11.23 -6.19 -2.86
N HIS A 408 -11.29 -6.56 -1.57
CA HIS A 408 -12.38 -6.27 -0.63
C HIS A 408 -13.74 -6.88 -1.02
N SER A 409 -13.76 -7.78 -2.00
CA SER A 409 -14.96 -8.56 -2.32
C SER A 409 -15.03 -9.85 -1.49
N PRO A 410 -16.23 -10.26 -1.01
CA PRO A 410 -16.41 -11.60 -0.43
C PRO A 410 -16.10 -12.76 -1.39
N LEU A 411 -16.04 -12.49 -2.69
CA LEU A 411 -15.71 -13.44 -3.75
C LEU A 411 -14.23 -13.40 -4.17
N PHE A 412 -13.43 -12.52 -3.55
CA PHE A 412 -12.00 -12.38 -3.84
C PHE A 412 -11.27 -13.72 -3.70
N LYS A 413 -10.46 -14.03 -4.67
CA LYS A 413 -9.57 -15.19 -4.66
C LYS A 413 -8.41 -14.94 -5.62
N ILE A 414 -7.30 -15.56 -5.34
CA ILE A 414 -6.10 -15.55 -6.18
C ILE A 414 -5.59 -16.98 -6.40
N THR A 415 -4.67 -17.17 -7.32
CA THR A 415 -3.96 -18.43 -7.51
C THR A 415 -2.67 -18.39 -6.68
N PRO A 416 -2.60 -19.13 -5.54
CA PRO A 416 -1.55 -18.92 -4.54
C PRO A 416 -0.15 -19.26 -5.03
N GLU A 417 0.04 -20.41 -5.70
CA GLU A 417 1.37 -20.86 -6.11
C GLU A 417 2.10 -19.80 -6.96
N PRO A 418 1.60 -19.37 -8.14
CA PRO A 418 2.31 -18.39 -8.95
C PRO A 418 2.45 -17.03 -8.27
N ALA A 419 1.48 -16.61 -7.45
CA ALA A 419 1.55 -15.33 -6.75
C ALA A 419 2.62 -15.34 -5.65
N VAL A 420 2.63 -16.38 -4.80
CA VAL A 420 3.64 -16.52 -3.73
C VAL A 420 5.03 -16.72 -4.32
N THR A 421 5.20 -17.62 -5.30
CA THR A 421 6.52 -17.91 -5.86
C THR A 421 7.11 -16.69 -6.56
N LEU A 422 6.35 -15.99 -7.40
CA LEU A 422 6.83 -14.76 -8.05
C LEU A 422 7.08 -13.64 -7.02
N GLY A 423 6.25 -13.51 -5.98
CA GLY A 423 6.46 -12.57 -4.88
C GLY A 423 7.79 -12.80 -4.16
N VAL A 424 8.12 -14.07 -3.88
CA VAL A 424 9.42 -14.45 -3.31
C VAL A 424 10.57 -14.14 -4.28
N GLU A 425 10.47 -14.62 -5.51
CA GLU A 425 11.52 -14.41 -6.52
C GLU A 425 11.79 -12.92 -6.74
N ALA A 426 10.75 -12.12 -6.94
CA ALA A 426 10.85 -10.67 -7.14
C ALA A 426 11.48 -9.95 -5.92
N SER A 427 11.03 -10.29 -4.71
CA SER A 427 11.58 -9.71 -3.48
C SER A 427 13.06 -10.05 -3.30
N VAL A 428 13.46 -11.29 -3.59
CA VAL A 428 14.86 -11.74 -3.49
C VAL A 428 15.74 -11.01 -4.51
N VAL A 429 15.37 -11.03 -5.79
CA VAL A 429 16.22 -10.39 -6.82
C VAL A 429 16.30 -8.87 -6.65
N ALA A 430 15.21 -8.22 -6.22
CA ALA A 430 15.22 -6.79 -5.89
C ALA A 430 16.16 -6.49 -4.71
N ALA A 431 16.08 -7.28 -3.63
CA ALA A 431 16.96 -7.11 -2.47
C ALA A 431 18.42 -7.37 -2.81
N GLU A 432 18.76 -8.47 -3.53
CA GLU A 432 20.12 -8.74 -4.00
C GLU A 432 20.63 -7.61 -4.93
N GLY A 433 19.76 -7.11 -5.82
CA GLY A 433 20.08 -5.99 -6.71
C GLY A 433 20.34 -4.67 -5.98
N LEU A 434 19.72 -4.44 -4.82
CA LEU A 434 19.94 -3.26 -3.97
C LEU A 434 21.11 -3.42 -2.99
N MET A 435 21.47 -4.66 -2.63
CA MET A 435 22.57 -5.04 -1.74
C MET A 435 23.65 -5.87 -2.47
N PRO A 436 24.21 -5.41 -3.61
CA PRO A 436 25.18 -6.20 -4.33
C PRO A 436 26.43 -6.43 -3.47
N ARG A 437 26.98 -7.64 -3.54
CA ARG A 437 28.24 -7.93 -2.87
C ARG A 437 29.35 -7.14 -3.54
N THR A 438 30.02 -6.30 -2.80
CA THR A 438 31.28 -5.68 -3.25
C THR A 438 32.37 -6.73 -3.24
N SER A 439 32.98 -6.93 -4.40
CA SER A 439 34.10 -7.86 -4.60
C SER A 439 35.35 -7.46 -3.80
#